data_aeac5b10152d43cafa0fed09648cc756
#
_entry.id   aeac5b10152d43cafa0fed09648cc756
#
_cell.length_a   1.000
_cell.length_b   1.000
_cell.length_c   1.000
_cell.angle_alpha   90.00
_cell.angle_beta   90.00
_cell.angle_gamma   90.00
#
_symmetry.space_group_name_H-M   'P 1'
#
loop_
_entity.id
_entity.type
_entity.pdbx_description
1 polymer ?
#
loop_
_entity_poly.entity_id
_entity_poly.type
_entity_poly.pdbx_seq_one_letter_code
_entity_poly.pdbx_strand_id
1 'polypeptide(L)'
;MTAKPRYETSEQVAAAVGGRVRVYRNLARDSYSVMAMEGPNKGRVVAWAKEVLLDDVKFVVRESGRQRVLNERRKNVHAFVDGTLLMDRDGKGSVKQPVWDIDETVRVRYNPYVGPHFMDDCHQPLAGAGCVLMDSDFKMYAGNPQRLG
;
A
#
# COMPACT_ATOMS: atom_id res chain seq x y z
N MET A 1 13.20 26.62 -7.44
CA MET A 1 13.42 25.80 -6.31
C MET A 1 12.73 24.45 -6.47
N THR A 2 13.45 23.44 -6.28
CA THR A 2 12.87 22.12 -6.36
C THR A 2 12.08 21.80 -5.12
N ALA A 3 10.87 21.41 -5.30
CA ALA A 3 10.08 20.94 -4.19
C ALA A 3 10.75 19.72 -3.60
N LYS A 4 10.99 19.76 -2.32
CA LYS A 4 11.52 18.57 -1.65
C LYS A 4 10.47 17.51 -1.58
N PRO A 5 10.87 16.26 -1.75
CA PRO A 5 9.94 15.17 -1.56
C PRO A 5 9.42 15.19 -0.13
N ARG A 6 8.15 15.26 0.03
CA ARG A 6 7.54 15.38 1.33
C ARG A 6 7.53 14.09 2.10
N TYR A 7 7.66 12.96 1.42
CA TYR A 7 7.73 11.69 2.10
C TYR A 7 8.90 11.58 3.06
N GLU A 8 9.87 12.46 2.90
CA GLU A 8 11.00 12.48 3.80
C GLU A 8 10.67 13.12 5.14
N THR A 9 9.52 13.75 5.25
CA THR A 9 9.12 14.36 6.50
C THR A 9 8.32 13.38 7.32
N SER A 10 8.94 12.87 8.37
CA SER A 10 8.26 11.98 9.31
C SER A 10 7.02 12.63 9.92
N GLU A 11 6.97 13.96 9.95
CA GLU A 11 5.81 14.69 10.47
C GLU A 11 4.55 14.44 9.65
N GLN A 12 4.67 14.40 8.33
CA GLN A 12 3.49 14.16 7.48
C GLN A 12 2.96 12.76 7.63
N VAL A 13 3.86 11.80 7.72
CA VAL A 13 3.45 10.42 7.94
C VAL A 13 2.83 10.28 9.33
N ALA A 14 3.45 10.88 10.34
CA ALA A 14 2.93 10.83 11.70
C ALA A 14 1.52 11.44 11.79
N ALA A 15 1.27 12.51 11.06
CA ALA A 15 -0.04 13.15 11.04
C ALA A 15 -1.12 12.26 10.43
N ALA A 16 -0.73 11.34 9.56
CA ALA A 16 -1.66 10.42 8.90
C ALA A 16 -1.87 9.13 9.69
N VAL A 17 -1.06 8.87 10.70
CA VAL A 17 -1.16 7.64 11.49
C VAL A 17 -2.51 7.55 12.18
N GLY A 18 -3.13 6.38 12.11
CA GLY A 18 -4.45 6.15 12.67
C GLY A 18 -5.58 6.46 11.71
N GLY A 19 -5.30 7.16 10.62
CA GLY A 19 -6.30 7.47 9.60
C GLY A 19 -6.38 6.43 8.51
N ARG A 20 -7.50 6.39 7.85
CA ARG A 20 -7.71 5.50 6.72
C ARG A 20 -7.01 6.08 5.48
N VAL A 21 -6.15 5.30 4.86
CA VAL A 21 -5.36 5.75 3.71
C VAL A 21 -5.42 4.74 2.58
N ARG A 22 -5.08 5.23 1.40
CA ARG A 22 -4.88 4.41 0.20
C ARG A 22 -3.43 4.54 -0.20
N VAL A 23 -2.74 3.43 -0.32
CA VAL A 23 -1.31 3.41 -0.62
C VAL A 23 -1.07 2.75 -1.95
N TYR A 24 -0.19 3.32 -2.74
CA TYR A 24 0.21 2.74 -4.00
C TYR A 24 1.64 3.11 -4.32
N ARG A 25 2.27 2.28 -5.15
CA ARG A 25 3.61 2.57 -5.62
C ARG A 25 3.57 3.75 -6.58
N ASN A 26 4.36 4.76 -6.30
CA ASN A 26 4.47 5.91 -7.19
C ASN A 26 5.39 5.55 -8.36
N LEU A 27 4.86 5.62 -9.57
CA LEU A 27 5.60 5.20 -10.75
C LEU A 27 6.69 6.18 -11.15
N ALA A 28 6.62 7.41 -10.67
CA ALA A 28 7.58 8.45 -10.96
C ALA A 28 8.60 8.63 -9.84
N ARG A 29 8.38 8.06 -8.69
CA ARG A 29 9.24 8.18 -7.51
C ARG A 29 9.57 6.80 -6.99
N ASP A 30 10.67 6.72 -6.26
CA ASP A 30 11.08 5.48 -5.63
C ASP A 30 10.48 5.41 -4.23
N SER A 31 9.17 5.46 -4.14
CA SER A 31 8.45 5.52 -2.88
C SER A 31 6.99 5.13 -3.07
N TYR A 32 6.29 5.00 -1.94
CA TYR A 32 4.85 4.81 -1.92
C TYR A 32 4.16 6.15 -1.73
N SER A 33 3.08 6.37 -2.45
CA SER A 33 2.20 7.50 -2.20
C SER A 33 1.14 7.11 -1.19
N VAL A 34 0.92 7.95 -0.20
CA VAL A 34 -0.07 7.74 0.85
C VAL A 34 -1.15 8.79 0.67
N MET A 35 -2.35 8.35 0.31
CA MET A 35 -3.49 9.23 0.06
C MET A 35 -4.47 9.12 1.22
N ALA A 36 -4.91 10.25 1.75
CA ALA A 36 -5.93 10.25 2.79
C ALA A 36 -7.28 9.83 2.21
N MET A 37 -7.99 8.96 2.91
CA MET A 37 -9.31 8.48 2.50
C MET A 37 -10.41 9.06 3.37
N GLU A 38 -10.07 9.90 4.33
CA GLU A 38 -11.01 10.55 5.22
C GLU A 38 -10.43 11.88 5.69
N GLY A 39 -11.25 12.69 6.34
CA GLY A 39 -10.82 13.96 6.89
C GLY A 39 -10.70 15.06 5.84
N PRO A 40 -10.11 16.20 6.23
CA PRO A 40 -10.05 17.38 5.35
C PRO A 40 -9.17 17.18 4.12
N ASN A 41 -8.26 16.22 4.15
CA ASN A 41 -7.36 15.96 3.04
C ASN A 41 -7.80 14.77 2.19
N LYS A 42 -9.03 14.32 2.33
CA LYS A 42 -9.55 13.17 1.60
C LYS A 42 -9.30 13.33 0.10
N GLY A 43 -8.73 12.29 -0.50
CA GLY A 43 -8.42 12.26 -1.92
C GLY A 43 -7.10 12.90 -2.28
N ARG A 44 -6.35 13.40 -1.31
CA ARG A 44 -5.04 14.01 -1.55
C ARG A 44 -3.93 13.12 -1.04
N VAL A 45 -2.81 13.12 -1.76
CA VAL A 45 -1.60 12.48 -1.27
C VAL A 45 -1.03 13.35 -0.15
N VAL A 46 -0.96 12.78 1.03
CA VAL A 46 -0.51 13.52 2.23
C VAL A 46 0.94 13.19 2.58
N ALA A 47 1.47 12.10 2.05
CA ALA A 47 2.86 11.73 2.33
C ALA A 47 3.40 10.82 1.24
N TRP A 48 4.72 10.76 1.16
CA TRP A 48 5.41 9.73 0.40
C TRP A 48 6.33 9.01 1.37
N ALA A 49 6.30 7.68 1.35
CA ALA A 49 7.04 6.88 2.32
C ALA A 49 7.83 5.79 1.62
N LYS A 50 8.95 5.43 2.22
CA LYS A 50 9.77 4.32 1.72
C LYS A 50 9.23 2.99 2.17
N GLU A 51 8.68 2.95 3.35
CA GLU A 51 8.06 1.76 3.92
C GLU A 51 6.76 2.14 4.58
N VAL A 52 5.76 1.27 4.49
CA VAL A 52 4.42 1.55 5.02
C VAL A 52 3.92 0.32 5.75
N LEU A 53 3.29 0.55 6.88
CA LEU A 53 2.63 -0.49 7.66
C LEU A 53 1.15 -0.13 7.80
N LEU A 54 0.29 -1.04 7.39
CA LEU A 54 -1.16 -0.84 7.40
C LEU A 54 -1.85 -1.93 8.20
N ASP A 55 -2.97 -1.55 8.80
CA ASP A 55 -3.84 -2.46 9.54
C ASP A 55 -5.21 -2.48 8.86
N ASP A 56 -5.94 -3.57 9.04
CA ASP A 56 -7.29 -3.74 8.48
C ASP A 56 -7.32 -3.40 7.00
N VAL A 57 -6.71 -4.24 6.20
CA VAL A 57 -6.35 -3.95 4.83
C VAL A 57 -7.32 -4.53 3.83
N LYS A 58 -7.64 -3.75 2.80
CA LYS A 58 -8.33 -4.22 1.60
C LYS A 58 -7.45 -3.97 0.39
N PHE A 59 -7.35 -4.95 -0.47
CA PHE A 59 -6.67 -4.80 -1.75
C PHE A 59 -7.67 -4.38 -2.81
N VAL A 60 -7.35 -3.34 -3.56
CA VAL A 60 -8.26 -2.74 -4.53
C VAL A 60 -7.60 -2.68 -5.89
N VAL A 61 -8.28 -3.19 -6.91
CA VAL A 61 -7.83 -3.08 -8.29
C VAL A 61 -8.94 -2.39 -9.07
N ARG A 62 -8.59 -1.29 -9.75
CA ARG A 62 -9.53 -0.61 -10.63
C ARG A 62 -9.44 -1.23 -12.02
N GLU A 63 -10.47 -1.95 -12.40
CA GLU A 63 -10.47 -2.71 -13.64
C GLU A 63 -10.31 -1.82 -14.87
N SER A 64 -10.89 -0.62 -14.87
CA SER A 64 -10.72 0.29 -15.98
C SER A 64 -9.25 0.68 -16.19
N GLY A 65 -8.53 0.92 -15.11
CA GLY A 65 -7.11 1.22 -15.18
C GLY A 65 -6.28 0.02 -15.60
N ARG A 66 -6.67 -1.17 -15.12
CA ARG A 66 -6.02 -2.41 -15.53
C ARG A 66 -6.18 -2.64 -17.03
N GLN A 67 -7.39 -2.43 -17.56
CA GLN A 67 -7.65 -2.58 -18.98
C GLN A 67 -6.82 -1.62 -19.81
N ARG A 68 -6.59 -0.42 -19.34
CA ARG A 68 -5.68 0.52 -20.02
C ARG A 68 -4.27 -0.01 -20.10
N VAL A 69 -3.77 -0.62 -19.04
CA VAL A 69 -2.44 -1.22 -19.05
C VAL A 69 -2.38 -2.33 -20.09
N LEU A 70 -3.39 -3.19 -20.12
CA LEU A 70 -3.42 -4.31 -21.05
C LEU A 70 -3.54 -3.85 -22.50
N ASN A 71 -4.35 -2.84 -22.76
CA ASN A 71 -4.64 -2.38 -24.11
C ASN A 71 -3.59 -1.43 -24.66
N GLU A 72 -3.09 -0.54 -23.80
CA GLU A 72 -2.16 0.51 -24.23
C GLU A 72 -0.72 0.17 -23.93
N ARG A 73 -0.49 -0.87 -23.15
CA ARG A 73 0.85 -1.31 -22.73
C ARG A 73 1.63 -0.19 -22.05
N ARG A 74 0.92 0.66 -21.32
CA ARG A 74 1.51 1.76 -20.57
C ARG A 74 1.24 1.57 -19.09
N LYS A 75 2.21 2.00 -18.28
CA LYS A 75 2.04 1.95 -16.83
C LYS A 75 0.93 2.91 -16.43
N ASN A 76 0.07 2.45 -15.57
CA ASN A 76 -1.02 3.24 -15.03
C ASN A 76 -1.31 2.77 -13.62
N VAL A 77 -1.43 3.70 -12.69
CA VAL A 77 -1.72 3.35 -11.31
C VAL A 77 -3.19 2.94 -11.22
N HIS A 78 -3.43 1.68 -10.87
CA HIS A 78 -4.77 1.13 -10.78
C HIS A 78 -4.92 0.11 -9.66
N ALA A 79 -3.84 -0.22 -8.97
CA ALA A 79 -3.83 -1.18 -7.87
C ALA A 79 -3.43 -0.46 -6.59
N PHE A 80 -4.23 -0.64 -5.54
CA PHE A 80 -4.11 0.10 -4.30
C PHE A 80 -4.24 -0.80 -3.10
N VAL A 81 -3.62 -0.39 -2.01
CA VAL A 81 -3.76 -1.05 -0.73
C VAL A 81 -4.40 -0.06 0.24
N ASP A 82 -5.62 -0.34 0.64
CA ASP A 82 -6.36 0.51 1.56
C ASP A 82 -6.26 -0.05 2.97
N GLY A 83 -5.96 0.80 3.92
CA GLY A 83 -5.85 0.37 5.30
C GLY A 83 -5.72 1.55 6.24
N THR A 84 -5.63 1.24 7.52
CA THR A 84 -5.33 2.23 8.55
C THR A 84 -3.83 2.33 8.68
N LEU A 85 -3.30 3.54 8.53
CA LEU A 85 -1.87 3.75 8.61
C LEU A 85 -1.42 3.61 10.05
N LEU A 86 -0.57 2.62 10.29
CA LEU A 86 0.04 2.45 11.61
C LEU A 86 1.28 3.31 11.71
N MET A 87 2.24 3.10 10.80
CA MET A 87 3.43 3.92 10.75
C MET A 87 4.25 3.53 9.55
N ASP A 88 5.08 4.44 9.05
CA ASP A 88 6.10 4.02 8.12
C ASP A 88 7.25 3.39 8.91
N ARG A 89 8.10 2.67 8.23
CA ARG A 89 9.24 2.03 8.86
C ARG A 89 10.55 2.71 8.51
N ASP A 90 10.47 3.99 8.33
CA ASP A 90 11.62 4.77 7.92
C ASP A 90 12.60 5.00 9.06
N GLY A 91 12.47 4.26 10.10
CA GLY A 91 13.45 4.27 11.17
C GLY A 91 13.22 5.31 12.24
N LYS A 92 12.26 6.17 12.08
CA LYS A 92 12.06 7.23 13.06
C LYS A 92 10.73 7.07 13.73
N GLY A 93 10.76 6.50 14.90
CA GLY A 93 9.55 6.22 15.61
C GLY A 93 8.76 5.11 14.94
N SER A 94 9.41 4.35 14.11
CA SER A 94 8.78 3.24 13.45
C SER A 94 8.22 2.27 14.46
N VAL A 95 7.13 1.68 14.11
CA VAL A 95 6.62 0.53 14.81
C VAL A 95 7.71 -0.53 14.68
N LYS A 96 8.34 -0.81 15.74
CA LYS A 96 9.29 -1.86 15.77
C LYS A 96 8.54 -3.08 15.39
N GLN A 97 8.33 -3.94 15.42
CA GLN A 97 7.57 -5.10 15.12
C GLN A 97 6.15 -4.86 15.55
N PRO A 98 5.24 -4.81 14.64
CA PRO A 98 3.87 -4.85 15.06
C PRO A 98 3.72 -6.13 15.86
N VAL A 99 3.23 -5.98 17.04
CA VAL A 99 2.85 -7.15 17.79
C VAL A 99 1.59 -7.64 17.12
N TRP A 100 1.77 -8.37 16.08
CA TRP A 100 0.66 -8.95 15.37
C TRP A 100 0.41 -10.31 15.96
N ASP A 101 -0.80 -10.51 16.32
CA ASP A 101 -1.28 -11.85 16.55
C ASP A 101 -1.44 -12.49 15.18
N ILE A 102 -0.33 -12.84 14.58
CA ILE A 102 -0.32 -13.30 13.20
C ILE A 102 -0.19 -14.80 13.18
N ASP A 103 -1.21 -15.46 12.64
CA ASP A 103 -1.18 -16.89 12.42
C ASP A 103 -0.51 -17.25 11.11
N GLU A 104 -0.61 -16.37 10.13
CA GLU A 104 -0.07 -16.63 8.79
C GLU A 104 0.48 -15.36 8.20
N THR A 105 1.63 -15.44 7.55
CA THR A 105 2.20 -14.34 6.76
C THR A 105 2.50 -14.85 5.37
N VAL A 106 2.08 -14.09 4.35
CA VAL A 106 2.34 -14.44 2.96
C VAL A 106 2.95 -13.27 2.22
N ARG A 107 3.72 -13.58 1.19
CA ARG A 107 4.18 -12.60 0.24
C ARG A 107 3.03 -12.27 -0.70
N VAL A 108 2.78 -10.99 -0.94
CA VAL A 108 1.71 -10.53 -1.82
C VAL A 108 2.31 -10.02 -3.12
N ARG A 109 1.69 -10.38 -4.23
CA ARG A 109 2.12 -9.94 -5.56
C ARG A 109 0.91 -9.51 -6.36
N TYR A 110 1.15 -8.57 -7.25
CA TYR A 110 0.15 -8.15 -8.20
C TYR A 110 0.77 -8.00 -9.58
N ASN A 111 0.14 -8.60 -10.57
CA ASN A 111 0.54 -8.48 -11.96
C ASN A 111 -0.73 -8.32 -12.80
N PRO A 112 -0.92 -7.17 -13.47
CA PRO A 112 -2.14 -6.93 -14.23
C PRO A 112 -2.35 -7.92 -15.38
N TYR A 113 -1.28 -8.51 -15.88
CA TYR A 113 -1.37 -9.47 -16.98
C TYR A 113 -1.80 -10.85 -16.53
N VAL A 114 -1.70 -11.14 -15.23
CA VAL A 114 -2.12 -12.43 -14.67
C VAL A 114 -3.60 -12.38 -14.29
N GLY A 115 -4.05 -11.29 -13.71
CA GLY A 115 -5.44 -11.18 -13.32
C GLY A 115 -5.75 -9.89 -12.57
N PRO A 116 -7.00 -9.70 -12.18
CA PRO A 116 -7.44 -8.46 -11.54
C PRO A 116 -7.35 -8.50 -10.01
N HIS A 117 -6.52 -9.36 -9.45
CA HIS A 117 -6.43 -9.51 -7.99
C HIS A 117 -4.99 -9.55 -7.53
N PHE A 118 -4.76 -9.01 -6.32
CA PHE A 118 -3.55 -9.31 -5.59
C PHE A 118 -3.58 -10.80 -5.21
N MET A 119 -2.43 -11.44 -5.20
CA MET A 119 -2.32 -12.87 -4.98
C MET A 119 -1.23 -13.20 -3.97
N ASP A 120 -1.40 -14.32 -3.28
CA ASP A 120 -0.35 -14.86 -2.42
C ASP A 120 0.64 -15.72 -3.24
N ASP A 121 1.57 -16.36 -2.55
CA ASP A 121 2.60 -17.16 -3.19
C ASP A 121 2.05 -18.38 -3.92
N CYS A 122 0.86 -18.81 -3.56
CA CYS A 122 0.21 -19.96 -4.18
C CYS A 122 -0.81 -19.56 -5.24
N HIS A 123 -0.75 -18.31 -5.68
CA HIS A 123 -1.66 -17.74 -6.68
C HIS A 123 -3.11 -17.73 -6.24
N GLN A 124 -3.33 -17.64 -4.93
CA GLN A 124 -4.68 -17.49 -4.39
C GLN A 124 -5.02 -16.01 -4.32
N PRO A 125 -6.14 -15.58 -4.90
CA PRO A 125 -6.51 -14.17 -4.88
C PRO A 125 -6.87 -13.69 -3.48
N LEU A 126 -6.46 -12.49 -3.16
CA LEU A 126 -6.64 -11.90 -1.83
C LEU A 126 -7.60 -10.74 -1.89
N ALA A 127 -8.53 -10.71 -0.94
CA ALA A 127 -9.44 -9.58 -0.74
C ALA A 127 -8.83 -8.54 0.19
N GLY A 128 -8.10 -8.99 1.18
CA GLY A 128 -7.51 -8.12 2.18
C GLY A 128 -6.60 -8.89 3.12
N ALA A 129 -6.28 -8.27 4.24
CA ALA A 129 -5.45 -8.88 5.27
C ALA A 129 -5.65 -8.14 6.58
N GLY A 130 -5.25 -8.77 7.68
CA GLY A 130 -5.25 -8.10 8.97
C GLY A 130 -4.25 -6.97 9.01
N CYS A 131 -3.10 -7.16 8.37
CA CYS A 131 -2.08 -6.13 8.28
C CYS A 131 -1.21 -6.36 7.04
N VAL A 132 -0.56 -5.29 6.57
CA VAL A 132 0.33 -5.36 5.41
C VAL A 132 1.55 -4.49 5.68
N LEU A 133 2.70 -5.06 5.40
CA LEU A 133 3.97 -4.33 5.36
C LEU A 133 4.41 -4.18 3.91
N MET A 134 4.67 -2.95 3.51
CA MET A 134 5.20 -2.62 2.19
C MET A 134 6.60 -2.09 2.41
N ASP A 135 7.62 -2.82 1.93
CA ASP A 135 9.00 -2.49 2.24
C ASP A 135 9.65 -1.59 1.17
N SER A 136 10.85 -1.16 1.46
CA SER A 136 11.57 -0.23 0.58
C SER A 136 12.01 -0.84 -0.74
N ASP A 137 11.95 -2.17 -0.86
CA ASP A 137 12.23 -2.87 -2.12
C ASP A 137 10.94 -3.11 -2.91
N PHE A 138 9.84 -2.48 -2.52
CA PHE A 138 8.52 -2.63 -3.12
C PHE A 138 7.98 -4.05 -3.01
N LYS A 139 8.40 -4.77 -1.98
CA LYS A 139 7.84 -6.06 -1.64
C LYS A 139 6.77 -5.89 -0.60
N MET A 140 5.74 -6.69 -0.69
CA MET A 140 4.58 -6.59 0.18
C MET A 140 4.35 -7.90 0.90
N TYR A 141 4.09 -7.79 2.20
CA TYR A 141 3.84 -8.96 3.04
C TYR A 141 2.54 -8.74 3.80
N ALA A 142 1.67 -9.73 3.77
CA ALA A 142 0.38 -9.65 4.44
C ALA A 142 0.33 -10.63 5.61
N GLY A 143 -0.09 -10.11 6.76
CA GLY A 143 -0.40 -10.94 7.92
C GLY A 143 -1.88 -11.25 7.97
N ASN A 144 -2.23 -12.48 8.27
CA ASN A 144 -3.61 -12.97 8.31
C ASN A 144 -4.36 -12.64 7.02
N PRO A 145 -3.91 -13.18 5.88
CA PRO A 145 -4.51 -12.85 4.59
C PRO A 145 -5.96 -13.32 4.52
N GLN A 146 -6.78 -12.51 3.85
CA GLN A 146 -8.18 -12.82 3.60
C GLN A 146 -8.33 -13.16 2.13
N ARG A 147 -8.56 -14.41 1.84
CA ARG A 147 -8.65 -14.87 0.47
C ARG A 147 -10.06 -14.69 -0.08
N LEU A 148 -10.14 -14.41 -1.37
CA LEU A 148 -11.41 -14.41 -2.07
C LEU A 148 -11.89 -15.85 -2.16
N GLY A 149 -13.05 -16.03 -1.78
CA GLY A 149 -13.47 -17.36 -1.81
C GLY A 149 -14.64 -17.85 -1.83
#